data_93e91bf55d83196690b747bced8ec970
#
_entry.id   93e91bf55d83196690b747bced8ec970
#
_cell.length_a   1.000
_cell.length_b   1.000
_cell.length_c   1.000
_cell.angle_alpha   90.00
_cell.angle_beta   90.00
_cell.angle_gamma   90.00
#
_symmetry.space_group_name_H-M   'P 1'
#
loop_
_entity.id
_entity.type
_entity.pdbx_description
1 polymer ?
#
loop_
_entity_poly.entity_id
_entity_poly.type
_entity_poly.pdbx_seq_one_letter_code
_entity_poly.pdbx_strand_id
1 'polypeptide(L)'
;IQNQDLTIFIQTLSYFQHIILLSIIIFGSVGNMFTFFLLKTRKSLNKNSTMRYMASMCIIDILCMYTWNFSNVFRFFNGYKIENINHLVCRFFSFHCYFILQASSWITCALGLDRVYLIVSNKSN
;
A
#
# COMPACT_ATOMS: atom_id res chain seq x y z
N ILE A 1 28.82 22.97 -20.28
CA ILE A 1 28.75 23.21 -18.83
C ILE A 1 27.31 23.10 -18.39
N GLN A 2 26.36 23.83 -18.97
CA GLN A 2 24.94 23.86 -18.58
C GLN A 2 24.23 22.48 -18.64
N ASN A 3 24.57 21.61 -19.60
CA ASN A 3 23.99 20.27 -19.72
C ASN A 3 24.50 19.29 -18.65
N GLN A 4 25.74 19.46 -18.18
CA GLN A 4 26.32 18.63 -17.15
C GLN A 4 25.69 18.90 -15.78
N ASP A 5 25.49 20.17 -15.44
CA ASP A 5 24.87 20.56 -14.17
C ASP A 5 23.42 20.09 -14.09
N LEU A 6 22.67 20.18 -15.21
CA LEU A 6 21.30 19.68 -15.30
C LEU A 6 21.24 18.14 -15.11
N THR A 7 22.18 17.42 -15.70
CA THR A 7 22.24 15.94 -15.57
C THR A 7 22.52 15.53 -14.12
N ILE A 8 23.47 16.18 -13.46
CA ILE A 8 23.81 15.93 -12.05
C ILE A 8 22.59 16.24 -11.17
N PHE A 9 21.91 17.35 -11.43
CA PHE A 9 20.69 17.72 -10.67
C PHE A 9 19.60 16.66 -10.80
N ILE A 10 19.30 16.18 -12.02
CA ILE A 10 18.29 15.14 -12.26
C ILE A 10 18.68 13.82 -11.56
N GLN A 11 19.95 13.43 -11.62
CA GLN A 11 20.41 12.23 -10.93
C GLN A 11 20.26 12.36 -9.41
N THR A 12 20.64 13.48 -8.83
CA THR A 12 20.50 13.73 -7.39
C THR A 12 19.05 13.68 -6.95
N LEU A 13 18.15 14.29 -7.73
CA LEU A 13 16.71 14.26 -7.47
C LEU A 13 16.16 12.82 -7.51
N SER A 14 16.62 12.02 -8.47
CA SER A 14 16.23 10.60 -8.59
C SER A 14 16.69 9.78 -7.38
N TYR A 15 17.92 9.94 -6.91
CA TYR A 15 18.39 9.27 -5.68
C TYR A 15 17.56 9.66 -4.46
N PHE A 16 17.28 10.94 -4.30
CA PHE A 16 16.46 11.42 -3.20
C PHE A 16 15.05 10.83 -3.20
N GLN A 17 14.42 10.75 -4.37
CA GLN A 17 13.14 10.09 -4.55
C GLN A 17 13.15 8.61 -4.13
N HIS A 18 14.20 7.85 -4.48
CA HIS A 18 14.31 6.45 -4.10
C HIS A 18 14.50 6.26 -2.59
N ILE A 19 15.27 7.13 -1.93
CA ILE A 19 15.43 7.11 -0.47
C ILE A 19 14.09 7.36 0.24
N ILE A 20 13.32 8.34 -0.24
CA ILE A 20 11.97 8.61 0.31
C ILE A 20 11.05 7.40 0.12
N LEU A 21 11.02 6.80 -1.06
CA LEU A 21 10.20 5.62 -1.35
C LEU A 21 10.56 4.44 -0.44
N LEU A 22 11.85 4.16 -0.25
CA LEU A 22 12.30 3.11 0.65
C LEU A 22 11.90 3.39 2.11
N SER A 23 12.03 4.64 2.54
CA SER A 23 11.60 5.06 3.89
C SER A 23 10.11 4.83 4.11
N ILE A 24 9.27 5.21 3.13
CA ILE A 24 7.81 5.00 3.18
C ILE A 24 7.48 3.50 3.27
N ILE A 25 8.15 2.65 2.49
CA ILE A 25 7.93 1.20 2.53
C ILE A 25 8.28 0.64 3.91
N ILE A 26 9.43 1.00 4.46
CA ILE A 26 9.89 0.48 5.75
C ILE A 26 8.95 0.94 6.88
N PHE A 27 8.74 2.24 7.02
CA PHE A 27 7.90 2.78 8.10
C PHE A 27 6.43 2.37 7.96
N GLY A 28 5.90 2.38 6.74
CA GLY A 28 4.53 1.96 6.48
C GLY A 28 4.32 0.46 6.75
N SER A 29 5.26 -0.39 6.33
CA SER A 29 5.16 -1.84 6.59
C SER A 29 5.26 -2.15 8.08
N VAL A 30 6.19 -1.53 8.80
CA VAL A 30 6.33 -1.71 10.26
C VAL A 30 5.07 -1.23 10.98
N GLY A 31 4.54 -0.06 10.63
CA GLY A 31 3.33 0.49 11.24
C GLY A 31 2.10 -0.40 11.00
N ASN A 32 1.87 -0.83 9.77
CA ASN A 32 0.75 -1.70 9.43
C ASN A 32 0.89 -3.09 10.08
N MET A 33 2.09 -3.65 10.11
CA MET A 33 2.36 -4.94 10.75
C MET A 33 2.14 -4.87 12.27
N PHE A 34 2.62 -3.81 12.91
CA PHE A 34 2.39 -3.59 14.33
C PHE A 34 0.90 -3.44 14.66
N THR A 35 0.18 -2.64 13.88
CA THR A 35 -1.28 -2.47 14.02
C THR A 35 -2.02 -3.79 13.85
N PHE A 36 -1.66 -4.58 12.84
CA PHE A 36 -2.23 -5.90 12.61
C PHE A 36 -2.05 -6.83 13.80
N PHE A 37 -0.83 -6.91 14.34
CA PHE A 37 -0.54 -7.75 15.52
C PHE A 37 -1.31 -7.28 16.75
N LEU A 38 -1.38 -5.98 17.02
CA LEU A 38 -2.16 -5.45 18.14
C LEU A 38 -3.63 -5.82 18.03
N LEU A 39 -4.23 -5.65 16.85
CA LEU A 39 -5.64 -5.96 16.62
C LEU A 39 -5.92 -7.46 16.77
N LYS A 40 -5.01 -8.32 16.35
CA LYS A 40 -5.17 -9.78 16.41
C LYS A 40 -4.92 -10.35 17.79
N THR A 41 -3.97 -9.81 18.54
CA THR A 41 -3.57 -10.33 19.86
C THR A 41 -4.59 -9.97 20.96
N ARG A 42 -5.24 -8.84 20.85
CA ARG A 42 -6.25 -8.38 21.81
C ARG A 42 -7.60 -9.04 21.55
N LYS A 43 -7.90 -10.15 22.26
CA LYS A 43 -9.18 -10.89 22.14
C LYS A 43 -10.43 -10.01 22.26
N SER A 44 -10.39 -8.96 23.09
CA SER A 44 -11.48 -7.99 23.24
C SER A 44 -11.74 -7.20 21.94
N LEU A 45 -10.68 -6.83 21.22
CA LEU A 45 -10.78 -6.07 19.97
C LEU A 45 -11.24 -6.96 18.81
N ASN A 46 -10.84 -8.22 18.79
CA ASN A 46 -11.16 -9.15 17.70
C ASN A 46 -12.66 -9.53 17.63
N LYS A 47 -13.42 -9.27 18.67
CA LYS A 47 -14.90 -9.47 18.66
C LYS A 47 -15.64 -8.42 17.83
N ASN A 48 -15.07 -7.25 17.63
CA ASN A 48 -15.71 -6.16 16.90
C ASN A 48 -15.49 -6.31 15.40
N SER A 49 -16.57 -6.24 14.62
CA SER A 49 -16.57 -6.27 13.16
C SER A 49 -15.59 -5.25 12.57
N THR A 50 -15.65 -4.02 13.03
CA THR A 50 -14.77 -2.91 12.64
C THR A 50 -13.28 -3.24 12.74
N MET A 51 -12.87 -3.90 13.84
CA MET A 51 -11.46 -4.22 14.07
C MET A 51 -10.96 -5.31 13.10
N ARG A 52 -11.86 -6.20 12.66
CA ARG A 52 -11.53 -7.19 11.62
C ARG A 52 -11.30 -6.53 10.27
N TYR A 53 -12.13 -5.55 9.89
CA TYR A 53 -11.91 -4.76 8.67
C TYR A 53 -10.59 -3.99 8.72
N MET A 54 -10.28 -3.35 9.86
CA MET A 54 -9.01 -2.64 10.04
C MET A 54 -7.80 -3.59 9.92
N ALA A 55 -7.88 -4.80 10.48
CA ALA A 55 -6.82 -5.79 10.34
C ALA A 55 -6.63 -6.22 8.89
N SER A 56 -7.72 -6.39 8.13
CA SER A 56 -7.66 -6.69 6.70
C SER A 56 -7.05 -5.54 5.90
N MET A 57 -7.38 -4.29 6.25
CA MET A 57 -6.76 -3.11 5.63
C MET A 57 -5.24 -3.08 5.82
N CYS A 58 -4.73 -3.37 7.02
CA CYS A 58 -3.28 -3.40 7.24
C CYS A 58 -2.55 -4.36 6.29
N ILE A 59 -3.14 -5.51 5.99
CA ILE A 59 -2.56 -6.48 5.03
C ILE A 59 -2.57 -5.90 3.62
N ILE A 60 -3.69 -5.32 3.20
CA ILE A 60 -3.83 -4.76 1.85
C ILE A 60 -2.91 -3.56 1.67
N ASP A 61 -2.75 -2.71 2.68
CA ASP A 61 -1.86 -1.56 2.62
C ASP A 61 -0.40 -1.99 2.47
N ILE A 62 0.03 -3.05 3.17
CA ILE A 62 1.35 -3.65 2.97
C ILE A 62 1.50 -4.15 1.53
N LEU A 63 0.54 -4.93 1.03
CA LEU A 63 0.57 -5.42 -0.35
C LEU A 63 0.60 -4.28 -1.36
N CYS A 64 -0.18 -3.22 -1.16
CA CYS A 64 -0.22 -2.04 -2.00
C CYS A 64 1.15 -1.34 -2.05
N MET A 65 1.77 -1.13 -0.89
CA MET A 65 3.10 -0.50 -0.81
C MET A 65 4.15 -1.29 -1.59
N TYR A 66 4.20 -2.60 -1.40
CA TYR A 66 5.17 -3.45 -2.09
C TYR A 66 4.90 -3.51 -3.59
N THR A 67 3.65 -3.72 -3.99
CA THR A 67 3.30 -3.87 -5.40
C THR A 67 3.57 -2.59 -6.18
N TRP A 68 3.15 -1.44 -5.65
CA TRP A 68 3.34 -0.14 -6.33
C TRP A 68 4.80 0.27 -6.43
N ASN A 69 5.58 0.04 -5.38
CA ASN A 69 6.99 0.43 -5.36
C ASN A 69 7.91 -0.62 -5.99
N PHE A 70 7.45 -1.85 -6.15
CA PHE A 70 8.27 -2.94 -6.66
C PHE A 70 8.80 -2.65 -8.09
N SER A 71 7.95 -2.15 -8.98
CA SER A 71 8.38 -1.78 -10.34
C SER A 71 9.43 -0.66 -10.33
N ASN A 72 9.32 0.29 -9.41
CA ASN A 72 10.28 1.39 -9.30
C ASN A 72 11.63 0.91 -8.75
N VAL A 73 11.62 0.06 -7.72
CA VAL A 73 12.84 -0.55 -7.17
C VAL A 73 13.50 -1.48 -8.19
N PHE A 74 12.71 -2.29 -8.88
CA PHE A 74 13.20 -3.17 -9.95
C PHE A 74 13.88 -2.38 -11.08
N ARG A 75 13.26 -1.27 -11.48
CA ARG A 75 13.86 -0.35 -12.48
C ARG A 75 15.18 0.24 -12.02
N PHE A 76 15.32 0.57 -10.75
CA PHE A 76 16.55 1.13 -10.21
C PHE A 76 17.73 0.15 -10.35
N PHE A 77 17.50 -1.15 -10.08
CA PHE A 77 18.55 -2.17 -10.18
C PHE A 77 18.81 -2.67 -11.60
N ASN A 78 17.79 -2.78 -12.43
CA ASN A 78 17.88 -3.43 -13.74
C ASN A 78 17.83 -2.45 -14.92
N GLY A 79 17.57 -1.17 -14.68
CA GLY A 79 17.48 -0.14 -15.72
C GLY A 79 16.18 -0.13 -16.53
N TYR A 80 15.32 -1.14 -16.38
CA TYR A 80 14.01 -1.23 -17.05
C TYR A 80 12.91 -1.63 -16.08
N LYS A 81 11.67 -1.28 -16.41
CA LYS A 81 10.50 -1.61 -15.57
C LYS A 81 10.13 -3.09 -15.74
N ILE A 82 9.53 -3.67 -14.70
CA ILE A 82 9.06 -5.05 -14.71
C ILE A 82 7.99 -5.30 -15.80
N GLU A 83 7.20 -4.28 -16.10
CA GLU A 83 6.18 -4.35 -17.15
C GLU A 83 6.80 -4.53 -18.55
N ASN A 84 8.06 -4.19 -18.74
CA ASN A 84 8.76 -4.28 -20.01
C ASN A 84 9.41 -5.66 -20.26
N ILE A 85 9.32 -6.59 -19.31
CA ILE A 85 9.91 -7.93 -19.45
C ILE A 85 9.15 -8.75 -20.49
N ASN A 86 7.83 -8.82 -20.36
CA ASN A 86 6.96 -9.61 -21.23
C ASN A 86 5.53 -9.08 -21.17
N HIS A 87 4.78 -9.23 -22.24
CA HIS A 87 3.38 -8.82 -22.36
C HIS A 87 2.46 -9.50 -21.30
N LEU A 88 2.70 -10.76 -20.97
CA LEU A 88 1.96 -11.46 -19.91
C LEU A 88 2.28 -10.88 -18.52
N VAL A 89 3.54 -10.61 -18.23
CA VAL A 89 3.97 -9.98 -16.97
C VAL A 89 3.36 -8.58 -16.85
N CYS A 90 3.37 -7.79 -17.91
CA CYS A 90 2.74 -6.47 -17.93
C CYS A 90 1.26 -6.54 -17.58
N ARG A 91 0.49 -7.43 -18.22
CA ARG A 91 -0.94 -7.59 -17.95
C ARG A 91 -1.21 -8.04 -16.51
N PHE A 92 -0.50 -9.06 -16.06
CA PHE A 92 -0.68 -9.61 -14.72
C PHE A 92 -0.32 -8.59 -13.63
N PHE A 93 0.81 -7.91 -13.79
CA PHE A 93 1.27 -6.91 -12.85
C PHE A 93 0.33 -5.71 -12.79
N SER A 94 -0.11 -5.19 -13.93
CA SER A 94 -1.07 -4.08 -14.01
C SER A 94 -2.41 -4.48 -13.38
N PHE A 95 -2.93 -5.67 -13.71
CA PHE A 95 -4.15 -6.18 -13.09
C PHE A 95 -4.02 -6.27 -11.57
N HIS A 96 -2.91 -6.79 -11.07
CA HIS A 96 -2.65 -6.93 -9.64
C HIS A 96 -2.60 -5.57 -8.92
N CYS A 97 -1.94 -4.57 -9.50
CA CYS A 97 -1.90 -3.21 -8.97
C CYS A 97 -3.31 -2.62 -8.83
N TYR A 98 -4.10 -2.67 -9.89
CA TYR A 98 -5.47 -2.14 -9.88
C TYR A 98 -6.39 -2.92 -8.94
N PHE A 99 -6.26 -4.25 -8.90
CA PHE A 99 -7.04 -5.10 -8.01
C PHE A 99 -6.81 -4.75 -6.53
N ILE A 100 -5.56 -4.56 -6.12
CA ILE A 100 -5.23 -4.20 -4.73
C ILE A 100 -5.81 -2.83 -4.36
N LEU A 101 -5.68 -1.83 -5.23
CA LEU A 101 -6.26 -0.50 -5.01
C LEU A 101 -7.79 -0.56 -4.88
N GLN A 102 -8.42 -1.33 -5.75
CA GLN A 102 -9.88 -1.51 -5.71
C GLN A 102 -10.31 -2.25 -4.45
N ALA A 103 -9.60 -3.29 -4.03
CA ALA A 103 -9.86 -4.02 -2.79
C ALA A 103 -9.76 -3.12 -1.55
N SER A 104 -8.75 -2.25 -1.48
CA SER A 104 -8.61 -1.25 -0.42
C SER A 104 -9.82 -0.34 -0.35
N SER A 105 -10.29 0.18 -1.49
CA SER A 105 -11.47 1.04 -1.57
C SER A 105 -12.74 0.33 -1.10
N TRP A 106 -12.95 -0.92 -1.50
CA TRP A 106 -14.11 -1.70 -1.07
C TRP A 106 -14.13 -1.98 0.44
N ILE A 107 -12.98 -2.29 1.03
CA ILE A 107 -12.88 -2.52 2.48
C ILE A 107 -13.13 -1.22 3.24
N THR A 108 -12.64 -0.08 2.76
CA THR A 108 -12.93 1.23 3.36
C THR A 108 -14.42 1.56 3.31
N CYS A 109 -15.09 1.28 2.19
CA CYS A 109 -16.53 1.40 2.07
C CYS A 109 -17.28 0.49 3.05
N ALA A 110 -16.90 -0.78 3.15
CA ALA A 110 -17.50 -1.74 4.08
C ALA A 110 -17.32 -1.29 5.53
N LEU A 111 -16.15 -0.77 5.89
CA LEU A 111 -15.89 -0.20 7.21
C LEU A 111 -16.81 1.00 7.50
N GLY A 112 -17.01 1.88 6.54
CA GLY A 112 -17.93 3.02 6.65
C GLY A 112 -19.38 2.57 6.89
N LEU A 113 -19.85 1.59 6.11
CA LEU A 113 -21.20 1.02 6.27
C LEU A 113 -21.37 0.32 7.63
N ASP A 114 -20.39 -0.43 8.09
CA ASP A 114 -20.41 -1.06 9.42
C ASP A 114 -20.56 -0.02 10.54
N ARG A 115 -19.89 1.11 10.43
CA ARG A 115 -20.00 2.23 11.37
C ARG A 115 -21.39 2.87 11.37
N VAL A 116 -21.93 3.15 10.18
CA VAL A 116 -23.29 3.69 10.05
C VAL A 116 -24.31 2.72 10.63
N TYR A 117 -24.19 1.43 10.32
CA TYR A 117 -25.08 0.41 10.86
C TYR A 117 -25.07 0.37 12.41
N LEU A 118 -23.89 0.40 13.01
CA LEU A 118 -23.75 0.40 14.47
C LEU A 118 -24.40 1.63 15.13
N ILE A 119 -24.26 2.82 14.52
CA ILE A 119 -24.85 4.06 15.02
C ILE A 119 -26.38 4.00 14.94
N VAL A 120 -26.94 3.54 13.83
CA VAL A 120 -28.37 3.45 13.61
C VAL A 120 -29.01 2.39 14.54
N SER A 121 -28.38 1.22 14.62
CA SER A 121 -28.87 0.12 15.50
C SER A 121 -28.86 0.49 16.98
N ASN A 122 -27.82 1.22 17.43
CA ASN A 122 -27.74 1.63 18.85
C ASN A 122 -28.72 2.77 19.22
N LYS A 123 -29.27 3.46 18.22
CA LYS A 123 -30.28 4.53 18.43
C LYS A 123 -31.71 4.00 18.46
N SER A 124 -31.90 2.74 18.04
CA SER A 124 -33.23 2.06 18.00
C SER A 124 -33.53 1.24 19.27
N ASN A 125 -32.56 1.12 20.18
CA ASN A 125 -32.72 0.53 21.51
C ASN A 125 -32.70 1.62 22.59
#